data_5ac216caa3dc1eb97292e03553acc5dc
#
_entry.id   5ac216caa3dc1eb97292e03553acc5dc
#
_cell.length_a   1.000
_cell.length_b   1.000
_cell.length_c   1.000
_cell.angle_alpha   90.00
_cell.angle_beta   90.00
_cell.angle_gamma   90.00
#
_symmetry.space_group_name_H-M   'P 1'
#
loop_
_entity.id
_entity.type
_entity.pdbx_description
1 polymer ?
#
loop_
_entity_poly.entity_id
_entity_poly.type
_entity_poly.pdbx_seq_one_letter_code
_entity_poly.pdbx_strand_id
1 'polypeptide(L)'
;DAKMNIYTKGGDRGTTNLVHTKNVSKSDDRIQLVGTIDELTSHLGLVKTMLKDEETILFLEKIQKTLITVSAGVADPYKRDYRIEDVQTEHLEDEIDRLEEFFQIPKESILPGKSRLSAEIDVARAVAGRAERALATVGVKFGADNGAKKYMNRLVDYLYILARSVENIHEEPLSGGKEEDRTMTDNQTGAAGTVETAGTTGTVNEAVIQEVLKRMGIQGKITLASAKHLIEKIEQEAERRGKKAVIAVCGPDGNPIAVHVMDGAFLVSFD
;
A
#
# COMPACT_ATOMS: atom_id res chain seq x y z
N ASP A 1 28.19 32.49 2.49
CA ASP A 1 27.23 31.42 2.18
C ASP A 1 25.81 31.85 2.57
N ALA A 2 24.96 32.14 1.55
CA ALA A 2 23.57 32.49 1.80
C ALA A 2 22.85 31.28 2.40
N LYS A 3 22.30 31.44 3.61
CA LYS A 3 21.49 30.38 4.27
C LYS A 3 20.30 30.09 3.39
N MET A 4 20.24 28.88 2.82
CA MET A 4 19.13 28.44 2.00
C MET A 4 17.95 28.14 2.92
N ASN A 5 16.89 28.95 2.83
CA ASN A 5 15.67 28.71 3.59
C ASN A 5 14.86 27.58 2.93
N ILE A 6 14.36 26.63 3.73
CA ILE A 6 13.52 25.54 3.25
C ILE A 6 12.19 26.06 2.64
N TYR A 7 11.63 27.13 3.19
CA TYR A 7 10.40 27.71 2.67
C TYR A 7 10.65 29.04 1.97
N THR A 8 10.02 29.21 0.81
CA THR A 8 10.10 30.45 0.02
C THR A 8 8.78 31.24 0.01
N LYS A 9 7.69 30.66 0.59
CA LYS A 9 6.30 31.15 0.55
C LYS A 9 5.73 31.32 -0.87
N GLY A 10 6.47 30.94 -1.91
CA GLY A 10 6.03 31.07 -3.31
C GLY A 10 4.82 30.23 -3.67
N GLY A 11 4.57 29.16 -2.90
CA GLY A 11 3.46 28.22 -3.11
C GLY A 11 2.18 28.52 -2.35
N ASP A 12 2.12 29.57 -1.53
CA ASP A 12 1.01 29.85 -0.60
C ASP A 12 -0.32 30.17 -1.31
N ARG A 13 -0.24 30.59 -2.58
CA ARG A 13 -1.39 30.92 -3.42
C ARG A 13 -1.89 29.74 -4.27
N GLY A 14 -1.46 28.50 -3.98
CA GLY A 14 -1.86 27.30 -4.74
C GLY A 14 -1.19 27.17 -6.11
N THR A 15 -0.10 27.91 -6.36
CA THR A 15 0.70 27.81 -7.59
C THR A 15 2.13 27.38 -7.30
N THR A 16 2.81 26.87 -8.32
CA THR A 16 4.23 26.53 -8.29
C THR A 16 4.85 26.82 -9.66
N ASN A 17 6.15 26.57 -9.83
CA ASN A 17 6.82 26.72 -11.11
C ASN A 17 7.33 25.36 -11.59
N LEU A 18 7.21 25.09 -12.88
CA LEU A 18 7.98 24.12 -13.63
C LEU A 18 9.15 24.83 -14.32
N VAL A 19 10.11 24.08 -14.87
CA VAL A 19 11.35 24.64 -15.43
C VAL A 19 11.07 25.75 -16.46
N HIS A 20 10.10 25.55 -17.35
CA HIS A 20 9.77 26.49 -18.43
C HIS A 20 8.42 27.20 -18.24
N THR A 21 7.69 26.94 -17.14
CA THR A 21 6.35 27.50 -16.94
C THR A 21 6.22 28.03 -15.51
N LYS A 22 5.91 29.31 -15.38
CA LYS A 22 5.68 29.97 -14.08
C LYS A 22 4.21 29.96 -13.71
N ASN A 23 3.92 30.03 -12.41
CA ASN A 23 2.55 30.12 -11.86
C ASN A 23 1.63 28.97 -12.30
N VAL A 24 2.16 27.76 -12.39
CA VAL A 24 1.39 26.55 -12.67
C VAL A 24 0.53 26.23 -11.45
N SER A 25 -0.75 25.89 -11.65
CA SER A 25 -1.62 25.44 -10.56
C SER A 25 -1.05 24.17 -9.91
N LYS A 26 -1.12 24.06 -8.59
CA LYS A 26 -0.78 22.80 -7.90
C LYS A 26 -1.72 21.65 -8.26
N SER A 27 -2.88 21.94 -8.89
CA SER A 27 -3.81 20.96 -9.44
C SER A 27 -3.51 20.57 -10.90
N ASP A 28 -2.46 21.12 -11.53
CA ASP A 28 -2.01 20.73 -12.88
C ASP A 28 -1.59 19.25 -12.89
N ASP A 29 -1.97 18.50 -13.92
CA ASP A 29 -1.69 17.06 -14.01
C ASP A 29 -0.20 16.73 -13.88
N ARG A 30 0.68 17.60 -14.37
CA ARG A 30 2.16 17.43 -14.24
C ARG A 30 2.59 17.52 -12.79
N ILE A 31 2.02 18.46 -12.03
CA ILE A 31 2.32 18.63 -10.59
C ILE A 31 1.76 17.47 -9.79
N GLN A 32 0.54 17.01 -10.11
CA GLN A 32 -0.06 15.83 -9.50
C GLN A 32 0.77 14.57 -9.76
N LEU A 33 1.25 14.39 -10.99
CA LEU A 33 2.11 13.26 -11.35
C LEU A 33 3.44 13.30 -10.57
N VAL A 34 4.12 14.45 -10.53
CA VAL A 34 5.37 14.59 -9.78
C VAL A 34 5.15 14.29 -8.30
N GLY A 35 4.06 14.78 -7.70
CA GLY A 35 3.69 14.46 -6.31
C GLY A 35 3.40 12.97 -6.09
N THR A 36 2.74 12.30 -7.05
CA THR A 36 2.49 10.86 -6.97
C THR A 36 3.78 10.03 -7.08
N ILE A 37 4.74 10.47 -7.91
CA ILE A 37 6.05 9.83 -8.00
C ILE A 37 6.85 10.03 -6.70
N ASP A 38 6.75 11.19 -6.07
CA ASP A 38 7.38 11.47 -4.77
C ASP A 38 6.81 10.56 -3.66
N GLU A 39 5.48 10.39 -3.62
CA GLU A 39 4.80 9.44 -2.75
C GLU A 39 5.31 8.00 -2.99
N LEU A 40 5.38 7.54 -4.25
CA LEU A 40 5.93 6.23 -4.61
C LEU A 40 7.37 6.08 -4.12
N THR A 41 8.20 7.07 -4.35
CA THR A 41 9.61 7.07 -3.92
C THR A 41 9.73 6.94 -2.39
N SER A 42 8.82 7.56 -1.64
CA SER A 42 8.76 7.47 -0.18
C SER A 42 8.34 6.08 0.29
N HIS A 43 7.34 5.45 -0.35
CA HIS A 43 6.95 4.06 -0.08
C HIS A 43 8.09 3.08 -0.37
N LEU A 44 8.80 3.23 -1.49
CA LEU A 44 9.99 2.42 -1.76
C LEU A 44 11.09 2.61 -0.71
N GLY A 45 11.24 3.84 -0.18
CA GLY A 45 12.10 4.12 0.95
C GLY A 45 11.69 3.33 2.20
N LEU A 46 10.40 3.27 2.52
CA LEU A 46 9.87 2.50 3.64
C LEU A 46 10.09 0.99 3.43
N VAL A 47 9.80 0.46 2.24
CA VAL A 47 10.06 -0.94 1.87
C VAL A 47 11.52 -1.32 2.12
N LYS A 48 12.48 -0.49 1.69
CA LYS A 48 13.91 -0.73 1.92
C LYS A 48 14.26 -0.90 3.40
N THR A 49 13.61 -0.18 4.31
CA THR A 49 13.89 -0.31 5.75
C THR A 49 13.45 -1.63 6.34
N MET A 50 12.59 -2.37 5.66
CA MET A 50 12.06 -3.67 6.09
C MET A 50 12.75 -4.86 5.42
N LEU A 51 13.50 -4.61 4.33
CA LEU A 51 14.27 -5.63 3.62
C LEU A 51 15.59 -5.93 4.33
N LYS A 52 16.06 -7.18 4.18
CA LYS A 52 17.38 -7.63 4.66
C LYS A 52 18.33 -7.91 3.49
N ASP A 53 17.79 -8.17 2.31
CA ASP A 53 18.55 -8.48 1.12
C ASP A 53 19.13 -7.20 0.50
N GLU A 54 20.48 -7.09 0.53
CA GLU A 54 21.19 -5.91 0.05
C GLU A 54 21.02 -5.71 -1.47
N GLU A 55 20.91 -6.79 -2.24
CA GLU A 55 20.77 -6.72 -3.68
C GLU A 55 19.44 -6.06 -4.07
N THR A 56 18.33 -6.50 -3.47
CA THR A 56 17.01 -5.89 -3.64
C THR A 56 17.00 -4.44 -3.15
N ILE A 57 17.65 -4.12 -2.02
CA ILE A 57 17.76 -2.73 -1.52
C ILE A 57 18.45 -1.84 -2.55
N LEU A 58 19.59 -2.26 -3.09
CA LEU A 58 20.34 -1.52 -4.11
C LEU A 58 19.54 -1.38 -5.41
N PHE A 59 18.76 -2.39 -5.78
CA PHE A 59 17.91 -2.32 -6.96
C PHE A 59 16.76 -1.32 -6.77
N LEU A 60 16.10 -1.29 -5.60
CA LEU A 60 15.10 -0.29 -5.26
C LEU A 60 15.68 1.13 -5.25
N GLU A 61 16.95 1.30 -4.87
CA GLU A 61 17.63 2.61 -4.98
C GLU A 61 17.83 3.06 -6.42
N LYS A 62 18.15 2.14 -7.33
CA LYS A 62 18.21 2.43 -8.76
C LYS A 62 16.84 2.86 -9.29
N ILE A 63 15.76 2.17 -8.87
CA ILE A 63 14.39 2.54 -9.22
C ILE A 63 14.06 3.94 -8.71
N GLN A 64 14.36 4.27 -7.46
CA GLN A 64 14.14 5.61 -6.92
C GLN A 64 14.87 6.70 -7.73
N LYS A 65 16.12 6.46 -8.15
CA LYS A 65 16.89 7.38 -9.00
C LYS A 65 16.25 7.54 -10.38
N THR A 66 15.76 6.46 -10.97
CA THR A 66 15.05 6.51 -12.26
C THR A 66 13.73 7.28 -12.13
N LEU A 67 12.98 7.11 -11.04
CA LEU A 67 11.75 7.86 -10.76
C LEU A 67 12.01 9.37 -10.62
N ILE A 68 13.14 9.78 -10.02
CA ILE A 68 13.57 11.19 -9.98
C ILE A 68 13.80 11.70 -11.42
N THR A 69 14.41 10.89 -12.28
CA THR A 69 14.63 11.24 -13.69
C THR A 69 13.30 11.38 -14.44
N VAL A 70 12.33 10.47 -14.22
CA VAL A 70 10.96 10.58 -14.77
C VAL A 70 10.31 11.89 -14.35
N SER A 71 10.36 12.24 -13.05
CA SER A 71 9.82 13.51 -12.53
C SER A 71 10.50 14.73 -13.16
N ALA A 72 11.82 14.67 -13.34
CA ALA A 72 12.57 15.73 -14.00
C ALA A 72 12.16 15.87 -15.47
N GLY A 73 11.93 14.78 -16.18
CA GLY A 73 11.43 14.76 -17.56
C GLY A 73 10.00 15.32 -17.70
N VAL A 74 9.14 15.14 -16.69
CA VAL A 74 7.82 15.78 -16.63
C VAL A 74 7.94 17.29 -16.43
N ALA A 75 8.90 17.75 -15.61
CA ALA A 75 9.14 19.17 -15.34
C ALA A 75 9.85 19.88 -16.50
N ASP A 76 10.70 19.17 -17.23
CA ASP A 76 11.46 19.66 -18.39
C ASP A 76 11.48 18.60 -19.53
N PRO A 77 10.42 18.52 -20.35
CA PRO A 77 10.32 17.50 -21.40
C PRO A 77 11.28 17.73 -22.57
N TYR A 78 11.98 18.87 -22.64
CA TYR A 78 12.91 19.20 -23.73
C TYR A 78 14.33 18.69 -23.46
N LYS A 79 14.65 18.40 -22.20
CA LYS A 79 15.98 17.94 -21.82
C LYS A 79 16.16 16.45 -22.09
N ARG A 80 17.06 16.12 -23.00
CA ARG A 80 17.31 14.73 -23.42
C ARG A 80 17.85 13.83 -22.31
N ASP A 81 18.62 14.40 -21.38
CA ASP A 81 19.20 13.68 -20.23
C ASP A 81 18.14 13.09 -19.28
N TYR A 82 16.87 13.52 -19.39
CA TYR A 82 15.75 13.00 -18.61
C TYR A 82 14.92 11.94 -19.33
N ARG A 83 15.38 11.48 -20.48
CA ARG A 83 14.77 10.35 -21.17
C ARG A 83 15.14 9.05 -20.48
N ILE A 84 14.19 8.14 -20.42
CA ILE A 84 14.40 6.80 -19.91
C ILE A 84 14.77 5.91 -21.11
N GLU A 85 15.93 5.30 -21.05
CA GLU A 85 16.41 4.40 -22.09
C GLU A 85 15.85 2.99 -21.86
N ASP A 86 15.82 2.16 -22.92
CA ASP A 86 15.26 0.80 -22.84
C ASP A 86 15.96 -0.07 -21.78
N VAL A 87 17.27 0.13 -21.57
CA VAL A 87 18.07 -0.64 -20.62
C VAL A 87 17.50 -0.55 -19.16
N GLN A 88 16.91 0.58 -18.76
CA GLN A 88 16.27 0.66 -17.44
C GLN A 88 15.05 -0.25 -17.35
N THR A 89 14.29 -0.39 -18.44
CA THR A 89 13.15 -1.30 -18.49
C THR A 89 13.61 -2.76 -18.56
N GLU A 90 14.64 -3.05 -19.34
CA GLU A 90 15.24 -4.39 -19.44
C GLU A 90 15.71 -4.88 -18.06
N HIS A 91 16.32 -4.03 -17.24
CA HIS A 91 16.69 -4.41 -15.87
C HIS A 91 15.50 -4.79 -14.99
N LEU A 92 14.31 -4.16 -15.19
CA LEU A 92 13.10 -4.57 -14.48
C LEU A 92 12.60 -5.94 -15.00
N GLU A 93 12.67 -6.16 -16.31
CA GLU A 93 12.29 -7.41 -16.95
C GLU A 93 13.18 -8.56 -16.48
N ASP A 94 14.51 -8.36 -16.44
CA ASP A 94 15.47 -9.34 -15.93
C ASP A 94 15.17 -9.72 -14.45
N GLU A 95 14.83 -8.75 -13.62
CA GLU A 95 14.48 -9.02 -12.22
C GLU A 95 13.12 -9.72 -12.05
N ILE A 96 12.15 -9.40 -12.91
CA ILE A 96 10.87 -10.11 -12.95
C ILE A 96 11.12 -11.58 -13.32
N ASP A 97 11.84 -11.82 -14.41
CA ASP A 97 12.15 -13.17 -14.90
C ASP A 97 12.89 -13.98 -13.81
N ARG A 98 13.88 -13.37 -13.15
CA ARG A 98 14.60 -13.98 -12.03
C ARG A 98 13.68 -14.37 -10.87
N LEU A 99 12.74 -13.51 -10.49
CA LEU A 99 11.80 -13.81 -9.42
C LEU A 99 10.78 -14.88 -9.83
N GLU A 100 10.35 -14.90 -11.09
CA GLU A 100 9.41 -15.90 -11.62
C GLU A 100 10.01 -17.32 -11.64
N GLU A 101 11.34 -17.49 -11.74
CA GLU A 101 11.99 -18.79 -11.61
C GLU A 101 11.71 -19.46 -10.25
N PHE A 102 11.54 -18.67 -9.20
CA PHE A 102 11.34 -19.15 -7.83
C PHE A 102 9.88 -19.06 -7.36
N PHE A 103 9.01 -18.40 -8.13
CA PHE A 103 7.65 -18.16 -7.75
C PHE A 103 6.67 -18.36 -8.89
N GLN A 104 5.73 -19.31 -8.73
CA GLN A 104 4.64 -19.47 -9.68
C GLN A 104 3.50 -18.49 -9.34
N ILE A 105 3.18 -17.60 -10.30
CA ILE A 105 2.07 -16.66 -10.14
C ILE A 105 0.78 -17.45 -10.00
N PRO A 106 0.04 -17.32 -8.87
CA PRO A 106 -1.24 -17.99 -8.70
C PRO A 106 -2.25 -17.56 -9.76
N LYS A 107 -3.08 -18.50 -10.21
CA LYS A 107 -4.16 -18.22 -11.17
C LYS A 107 -5.34 -17.47 -10.54
N GLU A 108 -5.41 -17.48 -9.22
CA GLU A 108 -6.45 -16.82 -8.44
C GLU A 108 -6.00 -15.44 -7.98
N SER A 109 -6.99 -14.56 -7.75
CA SER A 109 -6.70 -13.22 -7.21
C SER A 109 -6.15 -13.35 -5.79
N ILE A 110 -4.99 -12.74 -5.55
CA ILE A 110 -4.33 -12.72 -4.25
C ILE A 110 -4.81 -11.50 -3.48
N LEU A 111 -5.24 -11.70 -2.23
CA LEU A 111 -5.52 -10.61 -1.31
C LEU A 111 -4.20 -10.06 -0.75
N PRO A 112 -3.95 -8.74 -0.83
CA PRO A 112 -2.78 -8.11 -0.22
C PRO A 112 -2.79 -8.28 1.31
N GLY A 113 -1.60 -8.30 1.93
CA GLY A 113 -1.49 -8.20 3.38
C GLY A 113 -1.10 -9.50 4.10
N LYS A 114 -0.52 -10.48 3.41
CA LYS A 114 0.01 -11.71 4.04
C LYS A 114 1.15 -11.39 5.04
N SER A 115 1.97 -10.37 4.76
CA SER A 115 2.97 -9.84 5.68
C SER A 115 2.99 -8.31 5.61
N ARG A 116 3.57 -7.66 6.64
CA ARG A 116 3.73 -6.19 6.62
C ARG A 116 4.58 -5.73 5.45
N LEU A 117 5.65 -6.44 5.13
CA LEU A 117 6.53 -6.11 4.01
C LEU A 117 5.80 -6.25 2.68
N SER A 118 5.10 -7.38 2.44
CA SER A 118 4.34 -7.57 1.19
C SER A 118 3.23 -6.55 1.04
N ALA A 119 2.53 -6.22 2.13
CA ALA A 119 1.48 -5.20 2.13
C ALA A 119 2.01 -3.82 1.73
N GLU A 120 3.18 -3.41 2.25
CA GLU A 120 3.79 -2.13 1.91
C GLU A 120 4.27 -2.08 0.45
N ILE A 121 4.78 -3.21 -0.07
CA ILE A 121 5.12 -3.32 -1.49
C ILE A 121 3.85 -3.24 -2.36
N ASP A 122 2.74 -3.86 -1.94
CA ASP A 122 1.45 -3.73 -2.65
C ASP A 122 0.90 -2.30 -2.64
N VAL A 123 1.10 -1.54 -1.55
CA VAL A 123 0.79 -0.10 -1.52
C VAL A 123 1.65 0.64 -2.52
N ALA A 124 2.97 0.42 -2.52
CA ALA A 124 3.89 1.02 -3.50
C ALA A 124 3.49 0.69 -4.94
N ARG A 125 3.10 -0.57 -5.21
CA ARG A 125 2.58 -1.02 -6.51
C ARG A 125 1.32 -0.25 -6.93
N ALA A 126 0.37 -0.08 -6.02
CA ALA A 126 -0.87 0.65 -6.30
C ALA A 126 -0.60 2.13 -6.60
N VAL A 127 0.33 2.75 -5.87
CA VAL A 127 0.80 4.13 -6.13
C VAL A 127 1.54 4.21 -7.47
N ALA A 128 2.38 3.21 -7.82
CA ALA A 128 3.03 3.13 -9.12
C ALA A 128 2.01 3.08 -10.27
N GLY A 129 0.95 2.26 -10.15
CA GLY A 129 -0.14 2.21 -11.13
C GLY A 129 -0.91 3.54 -11.23
N ARG A 130 -1.09 4.27 -10.12
CA ARG A 130 -1.66 5.63 -10.15
C ARG A 130 -0.74 6.60 -10.89
N ALA A 131 0.57 6.55 -10.65
CA ALA A 131 1.56 7.38 -11.34
C ALA A 131 1.61 7.04 -12.85
N GLU A 132 1.54 5.77 -13.22
CA GLU A 132 1.47 5.31 -14.62
C GLU A 132 0.27 5.93 -15.35
N ARG A 133 -0.94 5.84 -14.77
CA ARG A 133 -2.15 6.45 -15.35
C ARG A 133 -2.05 7.97 -15.45
N ALA A 134 -1.48 8.63 -14.42
CA ALA A 134 -1.24 10.06 -14.44
C ALA A 134 -0.23 10.44 -15.54
N LEU A 135 0.83 9.63 -15.76
CA LEU A 135 1.80 9.84 -16.84
C LEU A 135 1.13 9.69 -18.23
N ALA A 136 0.20 8.76 -18.38
CA ALA A 136 -0.59 8.62 -19.60
C ALA A 136 -1.41 9.90 -19.87
N THR A 137 -2.07 10.47 -18.84
CA THR A 137 -2.81 11.74 -18.95
C THR A 137 -1.90 12.91 -19.33
N VAL A 138 -0.76 13.05 -18.68
CA VAL A 138 0.27 14.06 -19.02
C VAL A 138 0.77 13.86 -20.44
N GLY A 139 0.98 12.62 -20.85
CA GLY A 139 1.43 12.28 -22.20
C GLY A 139 0.49 12.75 -23.30
N VAL A 140 -0.83 12.66 -23.06
CA VAL A 140 -1.85 13.14 -24.01
C VAL A 140 -1.88 14.67 -24.07
N LYS A 141 -1.78 15.34 -22.92
CA LYS A 141 -1.95 16.80 -22.83
C LYS A 141 -0.70 17.61 -23.14
N PHE A 142 0.46 17.11 -22.75
CA PHE A 142 1.73 17.85 -22.76
C PHE A 142 2.87 17.14 -23.48
N GLY A 143 2.66 15.88 -23.86
CA GLY A 143 3.72 14.98 -24.28
C GLY A 143 4.43 14.35 -23.07
N ALA A 144 4.88 13.12 -23.24
CA ALA A 144 5.69 12.42 -22.26
C ALA A 144 6.65 11.46 -22.98
N ASP A 145 7.79 11.20 -22.34
CA ASP A 145 8.78 10.25 -22.83
C ASP A 145 8.18 8.84 -22.94
N ASN A 146 8.38 8.18 -24.07
CA ASN A 146 7.87 6.81 -24.28
C ASN A 146 8.61 5.78 -23.43
N GLY A 147 9.92 5.98 -23.19
CA GLY A 147 10.70 5.15 -22.29
C GLY A 147 10.15 5.22 -20.86
N ALA A 148 9.80 6.43 -20.38
CA ALA A 148 9.18 6.60 -19.08
C ALA A 148 7.84 5.86 -18.96
N LYS A 149 6.99 5.88 -20.00
CA LYS A 149 5.71 5.14 -20.01
C LYS A 149 5.94 3.64 -19.92
N LYS A 150 6.87 3.10 -20.73
CA LYS A 150 7.23 1.68 -20.73
C LYS A 150 7.79 1.25 -19.37
N TYR A 151 8.69 2.07 -18.82
CA TYR A 151 9.29 1.83 -17.51
C TYR A 151 8.26 1.80 -16.38
N MET A 152 7.35 2.79 -16.32
CA MET A 152 6.33 2.84 -15.27
C MET A 152 5.36 1.66 -15.33
N ASN A 153 4.99 1.22 -16.53
CA ASN A 153 4.18 0.01 -16.70
C ASN A 153 4.92 -1.22 -16.16
N ARG A 154 6.18 -1.42 -16.53
CA ARG A 154 6.98 -2.57 -16.08
C ARG A 154 7.29 -2.52 -14.58
N LEU A 155 7.41 -1.33 -14.00
CA LEU A 155 7.61 -1.17 -12.55
C LEU A 155 6.41 -1.69 -11.75
N VAL A 156 5.19 -1.54 -12.25
CA VAL A 156 3.98 -2.10 -11.60
C VAL A 156 4.07 -3.63 -11.55
N ASP A 157 4.50 -4.26 -12.65
CA ASP A 157 4.68 -5.72 -12.73
C ASP A 157 5.79 -6.20 -11.79
N TYR A 158 6.93 -5.51 -11.78
CA TYR A 158 8.02 -5.82 -10.85
C TYR A 158 7.59 -5.75 -9.38
N LEU A 159 6.90 -4.69 -8.97
CA LEU A 159 6.43 -4.56 -7.60
C LEU A 159 5.39 -5.63 -7.23
N TYR A 160 4.59 -6.09 -8.19
CA TYR A 160 3.68 -7.20 -7.97
C TYR A 160 4.44 -8.49 -7.64
N ILE A 161 5.40 -8.87 -8.49
CA ILE A 161 6.17 -10.11 -8.26
C ILE A 161 7.05 -10.02 -7.02
N LEU A 162 7.63 -8.86 -6.72
CA LEU A 162 8.40 -8.62 -5.50
C LEU A 162 7.54 -8.81 -4.25
N ALA A 163 6.31 -8.28 -4.24
CA ALA A 163 5.40 -8.48 -3.11
C ALA A 163 5.09 -9.96 -2.87
N ARG A 164 4.92 -10.73 -3.96
CA ARG A 164 4.65 -12.19 -3.86
C ARG A 164 5.90 -12.97 -3.45
N SER A 165 7.07 -12.60 -3.92
CA SER A 165 8.32 -13.29 -3.57
C SER A 165 8.63 -13.21 -2.07
N VAL A 166 8.43 -12.03 -1.44
CA VAL A 166 8.69 -11.86 0.00
C VAL A 166 7.68 -12.58 0.89
N GLU A 167 6.52 -12.99 0.38
CA GLU A 167 5.55 -13.80 1.11
C GLU A 167 6.02 -15.25 1.28
N ASN A 168 6.79 -15.78 0.32
CA ASN A 168 7.27 -17.15 0.34
C ASN A 168 8.53 -17.33 1.19
N ILE A 169 9.32 -16.27 1.39
CA ILE A 169 10.54 -16.32 2.21
C ILE A 169 10.21 -16.59 3.70
N HIS A 170 9.00 -16.30 4.15
CA HIS A 170 8.55 -16.52 5.52
C HIS A 170 7.88 -17.88 5.76
N GLU A 171 7.67 -18.68 4.74
CA GLU A 171 7.30 -20.09 4.87
C GLU A 171 8.57 -20.95 4.94
N GLU A 172 9.40 -20.83 6.01
CA GLU A 172 10.20 -21.96 6.42
C GLU A 172 9.22 -23.11 6.72
N PRO A 173 9.35 -24.28 6.06
CA PRO A 173 8.55 -25.42 6.43
C PRO A 173 8.86 -25.71 7.89
N LEU A 174 7.87 -25.65 8.76
CA LEU A 174 7.95 -26.21 10.10
C LEU A 174 8.38 -27.66 9.93
N SER A 175 9.69 -27.88 10.08
CA SER A 175 10.34 -29.17 9.99
C SER A 175 9.60 -30.14 10.93
N GLY A 176 8.93 -31.13 10.33
CA GLY A 176 8.73 -32.46 10.86
C GLY A 176 8.47 -32.60 12.36
N GLY A 177 7.28 -32.27 12.82
CA GLY A 177 6.73 -32.88 14.03
C GLY A 177 6.03 -34.17 13.62
N LYS A 178 6.62 -35.32 14.01
CA LYS A 178 6.03 -36.66 13.90
C LYS A 178 4.62 -36.64 14.48
N GLU A 179 3.63 -37.14 13.72
CA GLU A 179 2.36 -37.61 14.25
C GLU A 179 2.66 -38.62 15.35
N GLU A 180 2.55 -38.23 16.59
CA GLU A 180 2.28 -39.12 17.70
C GLU A 180 0.81 -39.00 18.06
N ASP A 181 0.10 -40.09 17.71
CA ASP A 181 -1.20 -40.48 18.18
C ASP A 181 -1.31 -40.28 19.71
N ARG A 182 -2.18 -39.37 20.16
CA ARG A 182 -2.60 -39.27 21.57
C ARG A 182 -4.10 -39.10 21.67
N THR A 183 -4.69 -40.23 21.98
CA THR A 183 -6.01 -40.43 22.59
C THR A 183 -6.37 -39.37 23.66
N MET A 184 -7.67 -39.04 23.65
CA MET A 184 -8.36 -38.18 24.61
C MET A 184 -8.05 -38.51 26.09
N THR A 185 -7.80 -37.44 26.86
CA THR A 185 -8.32 -37.37 28.24
C THR A 185 -8.49 -35.89 28.61
N ASP A 186 -9.69 -35.57 29.08
CA ASP A 186 -10.06 -34.34 29.77
C ASP A 186 -9.10 -34.01 30.94
N ASN A 187 -8.68 -32.77 31.09
CA ASN A 187 -8.83 -32.04 32.36
C ASN A 187 -8.34 -30.57 32.27
N GLN A 188 -9.10 -29.79 32.95
CA GLN A 188 -9.06 -28.37 33.30
C GLN A 188 -7.68 -27.76 33.67
N THR A 189 -7.67 -26.45 33.54
CA THR A 189 -7.04 -25.36 34.30
C THR A 189 -5.91 -24.61 33.60
N GLY A 190 -6.22 -23.39 33.35
CA GLY A 190 -5.59 -22.08 33.40
C GLY A 190 -4.07 -21.96 33.43
N ALA A 191 -3.55 -21.16 32.52
CA ALA A 191 -2.45 -20.21 32.81
C ALA A 191 -2.33 -19.19 31.67
N ALA A 192 -2.34 -17.91 32.05
CA ALA A 192 -2.06 -16.78 31.21
C ALA A 192 -0.61 -16.82 30.70
N GLY A 193 -0.42 -16.71 29.39
CA GLY A 193 0.87 -16.47 28.75
C GLY A 193 0.97 -15.03 28.28
N THR A 194 1.73 -14.22 29.00
CA THR A 194 2.15 -12.88 28.60
C THR A 194 3.10 -12.95 27.42
N VAL A 195 2.74 -12.31 26.30
CA VAL A 195 3.68 -11.96 25.24
C VAL A 195 3.91 -10.45 25.31
N GLU A 196 5.09 -10.08 25.78
CA GLU A 196 5.60 -8.71 25.68
C GLU A 196 5.98 -8.41 24.23
N THR A 197 5.31 -7.46 23.62
CA THR A 197 5.80 -6.77 22.43
C THR A 197 5.86 -5.27 22.73
N ALA A 198 7.07 -4.77 22.84
CA ALA A 198 7.36 -3.34 22.91
C ALA A 198 7.07 -2.69 21.55
N GLY A 199 6.16 -1.69 21.52
CA GLY A 199 5.86 -0.90 20.33
C GLY A 199 4.56 -0.13 20.52
N THR A 200 4.68 1.13 20.85
CA THR A 200 3.63 2.10 21.17
C THR A 200 2.62 2.24 20.03
N THR A 201 1.53 1.48 20.10
CA THR A 201 0.25 1.78 19.45
C THR A 201 -0.80 1.42 20.49
N GLY A 202 -1.75 2.32 20.76
CA GLY A 202 -2.71 2.16 21.83
C GLY A 202 -3.40 0.78 21.78
N THR A 203 -2.94 -0.13 22.60
CA THR A 203 -3.58 -1.41 22.84
C THR A 203 -4.95 -1.14 23.44
N VAL A 204 -5.99 -1.23 22.63
CA VAL A 204 -7.35 -1.37 23.17
C VAL A 204 -7.33 -2.65 23.98
N ASN A 205 -7.36 -2.52 25.31
CA ASN A 205 -7.29 -3.62 26.24
C ASN A 205 -8.44 -4.60 25.93
N GLU A 206 -8.14 -5.87 25.75
CA GLU A 206 -9.12 -6.92 25.43
C GLU A 206 -10.30 -6.91 26.43
N ALA A 207 -10.04 -6.56 27.68
CA ALA A 207 -11.07 -6.37 28.69
C ALA A 207 -12.05 -5.22 28.34
N VAL A 208 -11.59 -4.17 27.68
CA VAL A 208 -12.44 -3.05 27.22
C VAL A 208 -13.30 -3.51 26.04
N ILE A 209 -12.72 -4.29 25.11
CA ILE A 209 -13.46 -4.88 23.98
C ILE A 209 -14.55 -5.81 24.52
N GLN A 210 -14.22 -6.70 25.44
CA GLN A 210 -15.19 -7.64 26.06
C GLN A 210 -16.29 -6.88 26.84
N GLU A 211 -15.95 -5.82 27.55
CA GLU A 211 -16.94 -5.01 28.27
C GLU A 211 -17.86 -4.24 27.30
N VAL A 212 -17.34 -3.73 26.18
CA VAL A 212 -18.14 -3.08 25.13
C VAL A 212 -19.07 -4.12 24.48
N LEU A 213 -18.56 -5.29 24.11
CA LEU A 213 -19.37 -6.38 23.54
C LEU A 213 -20.46 -6.83 24.50
N LYS A 214 -20.17 -6.94 25.80
CA LYS A 214 -21.12 -7.29 26.84
C LYS A 214 -22.20 -6.22 27.01
N ARG A 215 -21.85 -4.93 27.03
CA ARG A 215 -22.82 -3.81 27.06
C ARG A 215 -23.70 -3.76 25.82
N MET A 216 -23.20 -4.25 24.70
CA MET A 216 -23.95 -4.34 23.44
C MET A 216 -24.79 -5.62 23.35
N GLY A 217 -24.76 -6.50 24.37
CA GLY A 217 -25.48 -7.78 24.38
C GLY A 217 -24.91 -8.82 23.44
N ILE A 218 -23.66 -8.66 22.98
CA ILE A 218 -22.98 -9.60 22.08
C ILE A 218 -22.16 -10.55 22.95
N GLN A 219 -22.69 -11.75 23.20
CA GLN A 219 -21.97 -12.84 23.85
C GLN A 219 -21.52 -13.88 22.82
N GLY A 220 -20.21 -14.13 22.73
CA GLY A 220 -19.63 -15.12 21.84
C GLY A 220 -19.10 -14.59 20.50
N LYS A 221 -18.94 -15.47 19.51
CA LYS A 221 -18.47 -15.09 18.16
C LYS A 221 -19.46 -14.13 17.51
N ILE A 222 -18.93 -13.09 16.84
CA ILE A 222 -19.73 -12.16 16.05
C ILE A 222 -20.46 -12.96 14.97
N THR A 223 -21.78 -13.00 15.04
CA THR A 223 -22.63 -13.62 14.02
C THR A 223 -23.06 -12.58 12.99
N LEU A 224 -23.55 -13.04 11.83
CA LEU A 224 -24.11 -12.14 10.82
C LEU A 224 -25.27 -11.29 11.38
N ALA A 225 -26.07 -11.84 12.29
CA ALA A 225 -27.17 -11.11 12.92
C ALA A 225 -26.65 -9.99 13.84
N SER A 226 -25.63 -10.27 14.68
CA SER A 226 -25.01 -9.24 15.53
C SER A 226 -24.24 -8.21 14.72
N ALA A 227 -23.60 -8.62 13.61
CA ALA A 227 -22.92 -7.69 12.70
C ALA A 227 -23.92 -6.72 12.04
N LYS A 228 -25.08 -7.20 11.56
CA LYS A 228 -26.14 -6.35 11.00
C LYS A 228 -26.66 -5.35 12.03
N HIS A 229 -26.94 -5.80 13.26
CA HIS A 229 -27.41 -4.90 14.32
C HIS A 229 -26.39 -3.81 14.68
N LEU A 230 -25.10 -4.15 14.65
CA LEU A 230 -24.03 -3.16 14.84
C LEU A 230 -23.99 -2.14 13.71
N ILE A 231 -24.11 -2.59 12.46
CA ILE A 231 -24.19 -1.73 11.28
C ILE A 231 -25.34 -0.74 11.41
N GLU A 232 -26.56 -1.19 11.72
CA GLU A 232 -27.74 -0.36 11.90
C GLU A 232 -27.52 0.74 12.95
N LYS A 233 -26.91 0.42 14.09
CA LYS A 233 -26.59 1.42 15.12
C LYS A 233 -25.56 2.46 14.68
N ILE A 234 -24.53 2.03 13.94
CA ILE A 234 -23.52 2.95 13.41
C ILE A 234 -24.13 3.83 12.32
N GLU A 235 -24.99 3.29 11.49
CA GLU A 235 -25.72 4.03 10.46
C GLU A 235 -26.58 5.13 11.07
N GLN A 236 -27.40 4.81 12.06
CA GLN A 236 -28.23 5.79 12.80
C GLN A 236 -27.39 6.91 13.43
N GLU A 237 -26.24 6.58 14.02
CA GLU A 237 -25.36 7.59 14.60
C GLU A 237 -24.65 8.45 13.53
N ALA A 238 -24.29 7.86 12.41
CA ALA A 238 -23.73 8.57 11.27
C ALA A 238 -24.76 9.57 10.68
N GLU A 239 -26.00 9.14 10.51
CA GLU A 239 -27.12 10.00 10.06
C GLU A 239 -27.37 11.16 11.04
N ARG A 240 -27.40 10.85 12.34
CA ARG A 240 -27.54 11.87 13.38
C ARG A 240 -26.47 12.95 13.31
N ARG A 241 -25.26 12.58 12.88
CA ARG A 241 -24.12 13.50 12.67
C ARG A 241 -24.06 14.10 11.26
N GLY A 242 -25.02 13.81 10.40
CA GLY A 242 -25.00 14.24 9.00
C GLY A 242 -23.82 13.69 8.18
N LYS A 243 -23.35 12.49 8.56
CA LYS A 243 -22.23 11.81 7.88
C LYS A 243 -22.73 10.62 7.09
N LYS A 244 -22.06 10.34 5.99
CA LYS A 244 -22.23 9.11 5.21
C LYS A 244 -21.00 8.23 5.38
N ALA A 245 -21.21 6.93 5.57
CA ALA A 245 -20.13 6.01 5.92
C ALA A 245 -20.20 4.70 5.13
N VAL A 246 -19.06 4.09 4.93
CA VAL A 246 -18.92 2.66 4.60
C VAL A 246 -18.59 1.96 5.90
N ILE A 247 -19.39 0.97 6.28
CA ILE A 247 -19.29 0.26 7.55
C ILE A 247 -18.97 -1.20 7.27
N ALA A 248 -17.85 -1.69 7.78
CA ALA A 248 -17.47 -3.08 7.71
C ALA A 248 -17.33 -3.67 9.12
N VAL A 249 -17.95 -4.82 9.35
CA VAL A 249 -17.80 -5.60 10.59
C VAL A 249 -17.01 -6.86 10.25
N CYS A 250 -15.85 -7.01 10.86
CA CYS A 250 -14.93 -8.12 10.65
C CYS A 250 -14.89 -9.04 11.87
N GLY A 251 -14.60 -10.32 11.64
CA GLY A 251 -14.31 -11.28 12.68
C GLY A 251 -12.93 -11.08 13.32
N PRO A 252 -12.60 -11.84 14.39
CA PRO A 252 -11.28 -11.81 15.02
C PRO A 252 -10.13 -12.18 14.08
N ASP A 253 -10.44 -12.91 13.03
CA ASP A 253 -9.56 -13.32 11.93
C ASP A 253 -9.37 -12.24 10.87
N GLY A 254 -10.00 -11.05 11.04
CA GLY A 254 -9.96 -9.96 10.08
C GLY A 254 -10.88 -10.13 8.87
N ASN A 255 -11.57 -11.27 8.73
CA ASN A 255 -12.49 -11.49 7.62
C ASN A 255 -13.78 -10.70 7.79
N PRO A 256 -14.30 -10.04 6.72
CA PRO A 256 -15.54 -9.30 6.79
C PRO A 256 -16.73 -10.26 6.99
N ILE A 257 -17.54 -9.99 8.02
CA ILE A 257 -18.80 -10.70 8.30
C ILE A 257 -19.96 -10.00 7.61
N ALA A 258 -19.94 -8.66 7.59
CA ALA A 258 -20.91 -7.83 6.90
C ALA A 258 -20.29 -6.50 6.51
N VAL A 259 -20.68 -5.98 5.34
CA VAL A 259 -20.32 -4.66 4.84
C VAL A 259 -21.59 -3.94 4.42
N HIS A 260 -21.72 -2.67 4.78
CA HIS A 260 -22.82 -1.80 4.39
C HIS A 260 -22.28 -0.45 3.91
N VAL A 261 -22.87 0.03 2.83
CA VAL A 261 -22.55 1.34 2.24
C VAL A 261 -23.78 2.20 2.32
N MET A 262 -23.73 3.28 3.09
CA MET A 262 -24.83 4.24 3.18
C MET A 262 -25.01 4.98 1.84
N ASP A 263 -26.27 5.27 1.48
CA ASP A 263 -26.56 6.04 0.26
C ASP A 263 -25.86 7.41 0.29
N GLY A 264 -25.06 7.68 -0.75
CA GLY A 264 -24.25 8.89 -0.85
C GLY A 264 -22.96 8.86 -0.05
N ALA A 265 -22.54 7.71 0.50
CA ALA A 265 -21.19 7.52 1.01
C ALA A 265 -20.18 7.56 -0.14
N PHE A 266 -19.04 8.21 0.08
CA PHE A 266 -17.99 8.27 -0.91
C PHE A 266 -17.34 6.88 -1.01
N LEU A 267 -17.65 6.15 -2.07
CA LEU A 267 -16.92 4.94 -2.43
C LEU A 267 -15.56 5.37 -2.98
N VAL A 268 -14.53 5.24 -2.18
CA VAL A 268 -13.18 5.15 -2.72
C VAL A 268 -13.17 3.88 -3.56
N SER A 269 -13.07 4.04 -4.87
CA SER A 269 -13.11 3.02 -5.89
C SER A 269 -12.44 1.72 -5.45
N PHE A 270 -13.22 0.64 -5.39
CA PHE A 270 -12.75 -0.75 -5.36
C PHE A 270 -12.65 -1.24 -6.83
N ASP A 271 -11.87 -0.53 -7.65
CA ASP A 271 -11.46 -1.02 -8.97
C ASP A 271 -10.03 -1.51 -8.91
#